data_da35b6c4eaa421900052ebfcac726f46
#
_entry.id   da35b6c4eaa421900052ebfcac726f46
#
_cell.length_a   1.000
_cell.length_b   1.000
_cell.length_c   1.000
_cell.angle_alpha   90.00
_cell.angle_beta   90.00
_cell.angle_gamma   90.00
#
_symmetry.space_group_name_H-M   'P 1'
#
loop_
_entity.id
_entity.type
_entity.pdbx_description
1 polymer ?
#
loop_
_entity_poly.entity_id
_entity_poly.type
_entity_poly.pdbx_seq_one_letter_code
_entity_poly.pdbx_strand_id
1 'polypeptide(L)' 'MDPIDREVLALRHFEELTNREVAEALGIEQKAASIRYIRALRRLKEILAQVPELAP' A
#
# COMPACT_ATOMS: atom_id res chain seq x y z
N MET A 1 -3.17 7.26 7.34
CA MET A 1 -2.42 6.08 6.85
C MET A 1 -0.95 6.24 7.26
N ASP A 2 -0.35 5.15 7.70
CA ASP A 2 1.07 5.10 8.05
C ASP A 2 1.91 5.52 6.84
N PRO A 3 2.92 6.41 7.00
CA PRO A 3 3.75 6.84 5.87
C PRO A 3 4.43 5.70 5.12
N ILE A 4 4.86 4.66 5.83
CA ILE A 4 5.52 3.52 5.19
C ILE A 4 4.51 2.70 4.40
N ASP A 5 3.31 2.52 4.93
CA ASP A 5 2.23 1.83 4.22
C ASP A 5 1.86 2.56 2.94
N ARG A 6 1.82 3.90 3.00
CA ARG A 6 1.54 4.72 1.83
C ARG A 6 2.67 4.59 0.79
N GLU A 7 3.91 4.53 1.24
CA GLU A 7 5.05 4.34 0.34
C GLU A 7 4.99 2.98 -0.34
N VAL A 8 4.68 1.93 0.41
CA VAL A 8 4.51 0.59 -0.16
C VAL A 8 3.42 0.60 -1.24
N LEU A 9 2.30 1.23 -0.93
CA LEU A 9 1.18 1.32 -1.86
C LEU A 9 1.59 2.04 -3.15
N ALA A 10 2.30 3.16 -3.02
CA ALA A 10 2.76 3.94 -4.16
C ALA A 10 3.72 3.15 -5.03
N LEU A 11 4.70 2.48 -4.43
CA LEU A 11 5.68 1.68 -5.17
C LEU A 11 5.03 0.52 -5.91
N ARG A 12 4.05 -0.12 -5.28
CA ARG A 12 3.34 -1.24 -5.91
C ARG A 12 2.41 -0.78 -7.03
N HIS A 13 1.74 0.32 -6.82
CA HIS A 13 0.65 0.74 -7.71
C HIS A 13 1.13 1.66 -8.84
N PHE A 14 1.96 2.63 -8.53
CA PHE A 14 2.43 3.59 -9.52
C PHE A 14 3.73 3.16 -10.20
N GLU A 15 4.64 2.57 -9.46
CA GLU A 15 5.92 2.09 -9.99
C GLU A 15 5.85 0.64 -10.46
N GLU A 16 4.75 -0.04 -10.17
CA GLU A 16 4.51 -1.43 -10.56
C GLU A 16 5.58 -2.41 -10.07
N LEU A 17 6.18 -2.10 -8.91
CA LEU A 17 7.19 -2.97 -8.33
C LEU A 17 6.56 -4.21 -7.68
N THR A 18 7.29 -5.31 -7.70
CA THR A 18 6.88 -6.51 -6.98
C THR A 18 7.10 -6.32 -5.47
N ASN A 19 6.50 -7.19 -4.65
CA ASN A 19 6.75 -7.18 -3.21
C ASN A 19 8.24 -7.28 -2.89
N ARG A 20 8.98 -8.10 -3.64
CA ARG A 20 10.41 -8.25 -3.46
C ARG A 20 11.14 -6.93 -3.73
N GLU A 21 10.80 -6.28 -4.82
CA GLU A 21 11.42 -5.01 -5.19
C GLU A 21 11.11 -3.91 -4.17
N VAL A 22 9.88 -3.87 -3.67
CA VAL A 22 9.49 -2.92 -2.63
C VAL A 22 10.29 -3.19 -1.35
N ALA A 23 10.43 -4.46 -0.98
CA ALA A 23 11.18 -4.84 0.20
C ALA A 23 12.63 -4.38 0.10
N GLU A 24 13.25 -4.57 -1.06
CA GLU A 24 14.62 -4.12 -1.31
C GLU A 24 14.73 -2.60 -1.25
N ALA A 25 13.80 -1.90 -1.86
CA ALA A 25 13.81 -0.44 -1.91
C ALA A 25 13.66 0.19 -0.52
N LEU A 26 12.85 -0.42 0.34
CA LEU A 26 12.58 0.11 1.68
C LEU A 26 13.45 -0.51 2.78
N GLY A 27 14.27 -1.50 2.43
CA GLY A 27 15.11 -2.17 3.42
C GLY A 27 14.33 -2.98 4.43
N ILE A 28 13.22 -3.57 4.03
CA ILE A 28 12.39 -4.42 4.89
C ILE A 28 12.29 -5.82 4.30
N GLU A 29 11.81 -6.77 5.09
CA GLU A 29 11.60 -8.12 4.60
C GLU A 29 10.40 -8.18 3.64
N GLN A 30 10.44 -9.11 2.70
CA GLN A 30 9.38 -9.28 1.72
C GLN A 30 8.02 -9.55 2.39
N LYS A 31 8.02 -10.35 3.45
CA LYS A 31 6.81 -10.63 4.21
C LYS A 31 6.22 -9.35 4.82
N ALA A 32 7.09 -8.49 5.35
CA ALA A 32 6.66 -7.21 5.91
C ALA A 32 6.09 -6.31 4.82
N ALA A 33 6.70 -6.27 3.65
CA ALA A 33 6.20 -5.48 2.52
C ALA A 33 4.79 -5.95 2.12
N SER A 34 4.59 -7.27 2.07
CA SER A 34 3.30 -7.86 1.73
C SER A 34 2.21 -7.47 2.73
N ILE A 35 2.52 -7.56 4.01
CA ILE A 35 1.57 -7.20 5.08
C ILE A 35 1.23 -5.72 5.02
N ARG A 36 2.23 -4.86 4.81
CA ARG A 36 2.00 -3.42 4.70
C ARG A 36 1.15 -3.07 3.48
N TYR A 37 1.35 -3.77 2.37
CA TYR A 37 0.55 -3.57 1.18
C TYR A 37 -0.93 -3.89 1.43
N ILE A 38 -1.20 -5.04 2.03
CA ILE A 38 -2.58 -5.45 2.35
C ILE A 38 -3.23 -4.46 3.31
N ARG A 39 -2.48 -4.02 4.33
CA ARG A 39 -2.97 -3.04 5.30
C ARG A 39 -3.26 -1.70 4.64
N ALA A 40 -2.39 -1.26 3.73
CA ALA A 40 -2.58 -0.01 3.02
C ALA A 40 -3.80 -0.06 2.11
N LEU A 41 -4.01 -1.16 1.41
CA LEU A 41 -5.19 -1.34 0.57
C LEU A 41 -6.47 -1.32 1.38
N ARG A 42 -6.46 -1.97 2.53
CA ARG A 42 -7.62 -1.98 3.42
C ARG A 42 -7.94 -0.57 3.91
N ARG A 43 -6.92 0.17 4.31
CA ARG A 43 -7.08 1.54 4.78
C ARG A 43 -7.58 2.46 3.66
N LEU A 44 -7.03 2.31 2.47
CA LEU A 44 -7.47 3.09 1.31
C LEU A 44 -8.95 2.82 1.01
N LYS A 45 -9.35 1.57 1.08
CA LYS A 45 -10.74 1.17 0.84
C LYS A 45 -11.68 1.84 1.87
N GLU A 46 -11.26 1.89 3.13
CA GLU A 46 -12.04 2.56 4.19
C GLU A 46 -12.17 4.06 3.90
N ILE A 47 -11.09 4.70 3.48
CA ILE A 47 -11.08 6.13 3.16
C ILE A 47 -12.04 6.42 2.01
N LEU A 48 -11.96 5.63 0.94
CA LEU A 48 -12.82 5.81 -0.23
C LEU A 48 -14.31 5.57 0.10
N ALA A 49 -14.58 4.65 1.02
CA ALA A 49 -15.95 4.38 1.44
C ALA A 49 -16.59 5.56 2.17
N GLN A 50 -15.79 6.49 2.68
CA GLN A 50 -16.26 7.67 3.38
C GLN A 50 -16.47 8.87 2.48
N VAL A 51 -16.18 8.73 1.17
CA VAL A 51 -16.33 9.82 0.19
C VAL A 51 -17.59 9.54 -0.63
N PRO A 52 -18.70 10.28 -0.39
CA PRO A 52 -19.99 9.97 -1.01
C PRO A 52 -19.95 9.98 -2.54
N GLU A 53 -19.19 10.86 -3.14
CA GLU A 53 -19.11 10.99 -4.61
C GLU A 53 -18.45 9.78 -5.26
N LEU A 54 -17.67 9.02 -4.49
CA LEU A 54 -16.97 7.84 -5.00
C LEU A 54 -17.66 6.54 -4.60
N ALA A 55 -18.70 6.62 -3.77
CA ALA A 55 -19.46 5.44 -3.37
C ALA A 55 -20.37 5.01 -4.52
N PRO A 56 -20.46 3.71 -4.79
CA PRO A 56 -21.35 3.20 -5.84
C PRO A 56 -22.82 3.40 -5.48
#